data_53d32dec59c01f6c5e49fde1a2c53ad1
#
_entry.id   53d32dec59c01f6c5e49fde1a2c53ad1
#
_cell.length_a   1.000
_cell.length_b   1.000
_cell.length_c   1.000
_cell.angle_alpha   90.00
_cell.angle_beta   90.00
_cell.angle_gamma   90.00
#
_symmetry.space_group_name_H-M   'P 1'
#
loop_
_entity.id
_entity.type
_entity.pdbx_description
1 polymer ?
#
loop_
_entity_poly.entity_id
_entity_poly.type
_entity_poly.pdbx_seq_one_letter_code
_entity_poly.pdbx_strand_id
1 'polypeptide(L)'
;MRRVGFLINFNIFKWFGGTYLIKNLINCIIKFSKNEIKPIIIVKKKLSKNEQKELKNFELLKTNFFHNQTLIDIIYNKFLILLFGRSKTYDEFFLKNKIEILSHSNALSNSIFLGKKSAIKSYPFLADLQYLHYPQNFSLKNRFLRKINIYM
;
A
#
# COMPACT_ATOMS: atom_id res chain seq x y z
N MET A 1 17.47 2.57 12.54
CA MET A 1 17.04 2.32 11.13
C MET A 1 15.53 2.13 11.11
N ARG A 2 14.78 3.03 10.47
CA ARG A 2 13.32 2.99 10.40
C ARG A 2 12.84 2.02 9.34
N ARG A 3 11.85 1.18 9.66
CA ARG A 3 11.29 0.20 8.73
C ARG A 3 10.08 0.81 8.00
N VAL A 4 10.21 0.93 6.68
CA VAL A 4 9.19 1.50 5.80
C VAL A 4 8.59 0.40 4.93
N GLY A 5 7.29 0.14 5.10
CA GLY A 5 6.55 -0.85 4.32
C GLY A 5 6.05 -0.25 2.99
N PHE A 6 6.20 -1.00 1.92
CA PHE A 6 5.63 -0.73 0.58
C PHE A 6 4.69 -1.87 0.23
N LEU A 7 3.40 -1.60 0.20
CA LEU A 7 2.41 -2.64 -0.05
C LEU A 7 2.21 -2.87 -1.56
N ILE A 8 2.52 -4.08 -2.01
CA ILE A 8 2.21 -4.56 -3.36
C ILE A 8 1.15 -5.66 -3.25
N ASN A 9 -0.12 -5.27 -3.30
CA ASN A 9 -1.26 -6.19 -3.30
C ASN A 9 -1.95 -6.33 -4.67
N PHE A 10 -1.28 -5.87 -5.72
CA PHE A 10 -1.73 -5.96 -7.10
C PHE A 10 -0.82 -6.91 -7.90
N ASN A 11 -1.27 -7.33 -9.09
CA ASN A 11 -0.44 -8.12 -9.98
C ASN A 11 0.66 -7.23 -10.58
N ILE A 12 1.91 -7.57 -10.28
CA ILE A 12 3.12 -6.82 -10.67
C ILE A 12 3.18 -6.62 -12.20
N PHE A 13 2.72 -7.60 -12.97
CA PHE A 13 2.74 -7.55 -14.44
C PHE A 13 1.54 -6.80 -15.03
N LYS A 14 0.43 -6.67 -14.29
CA LYS A 14 -0.72 -5.90 -14.75
C LYS A 14 -0.55 -4.40 -14.56
N TRP A 15 0.24 -3.99 -13.58
CA TRP A 15 0.55 -2.57 -13.35
C TRP A 15 2.05 -2.33 -13.36
N PHE A 16 2.63 -2.52 -14.54
CA PHE A 16 4.06 -2.46 -14.75
C PHE A 16 4.67 -1.11 -14.34
N GLY A 17 4.03 0.00 -14.73
CA GLY A 17 4.50 1.36 -14.37
C GLY A 17 4.59 1.61 -12.88
N GLY A 18 3.57 1.20 -12.11
CA GLY A 18 3.58 1.35 -10.65
C GLY A 18 4.62 0.46 -9.97
N THR A 19 4.79 -0.77 -10.46
CA THR A 19 5.82 -1.68 -9.97
C THR A 19 7.21 -1.09 -10.20
N TYR A 20 7.46 -0.56 -11.38
CA TYR A 20 8.73 0.07 -11.75
C TYR A 20 9.01 1.31 -10.88
N LEU A 21 8.01 2.16 -10.66
CA LEU A 21 8.11 3.32 -9.79
C LEU A 21 8.52 2.93 -8.36
N ILE A 22 7.82 1.95 -7.76
CA ILE A 22 8.11 1.49 -6.39
C ILE A 22 9.51 0.88 -6.31
N LYS A 23 9.91 0.05 -7.27
CA LYS A 23 11.26 -0.54 -7.32
C LYS A 23 12.35 0.54 -7.39
N ASN A 24 12.17 1.53 -8.26
CA ASN A 24 13.13 2.63 -8.40
C ASN A 24 13.21 3.47 -7.13
N LEU A 25 12.08 3.79 -6.50
CA LEU A 25 12.05 4.50 -5.23
C LEU A 25 12.80 3.74 -4.15
N ILE A 26 12.55 2.43 -4.02
CA ILE A 26 13.25 1.58 -3.04
C ILE A 26 14.75 1.53 -3.33
N ASN A 27 15.16 1.40 -4.59
CA ASN A 27 16.58 1.44 -4.96
C ASN A 27 17.23 2.80 -4.60
N CYS A 28 16.53 3.91 -4.82
CA CYS A 28 17.00 5.22 -4.39
C CYS A 28 17.13 5.30 -2.86
N ILE A 29 16.15 4.79 -2.12
CA ILE A 29 16.21 4.75 -0.66
C ILE A 29 17.43 3.94 -0.20
N ILE A 30 17.63 2.73 -0.73
CA ILE A 30 18.77 1.88 -0.39
C ILE A 30 20.11 2.60 -0.68
N LYS A 31 20.17 3.28 -1.83
CA LYS A 31 21.41 3.97 -2.26
C LYS A 31 21.72 5.22 -1.45
N PHE A 32 20.71 6.00 -1.07
CA PHE A 32 20.92 7.36 -0.56
C PHE A 32 20.55 7.56 0.91
N SER A 33 19.83 6.63 1.57
CA SER A 33 19.38 6.82 2.95
C SER A 33 20.45 6.56 4.02
N LYS A 34 21.69 6.25 3.64
CA LYS A 34 22.80 5.96 4.56
C LYS A 34 22.42 4.98 5.69
N ASN A 35 21.62 3.97 5.36
CA ASN A 35 21.08 2.98 6.29
C ASN A 35 20.11 3.51 7.37
N GLU A 36 19.61 4.72 7.23
CA GLU A 36 18.57 5.26 8.15
C GLU A 36 17.21 4.62 7.91
N ILE A 37 16.93 4.24 6.66
CA ILE A 37 15.66 3.66 6.23
C ILE A 37 15.89 2.24 5.71
N LYS A 38 15.07 1.31 6.21
CA LYS A 38 15.00 -0.06 5.74
C LYS A 38 13.67 -0.27 4.97
N PRO A 39 13.68 -0.27 3.64
CA PRO A 39 12.49 -0.52 2.85
C PRO A 39 12.13 -2.01 2.87
N ILE A 40 10.84 -2.32 3.03
CA ILE A 40 10.30 -3.67 3.07
C ILE A 40 9.11 -3.75 2.13
N ILE A 41 9.15 -4.64 1.17
CA ILE A 41 8.01 -4.87 0.27
C ILE A 41 7.08 -5.89 0.90
N ILE A 42 5.83 -5.48 1.12
CA ILE A 42 4.77 -6.34 1.65
C ILE A 42 4.03 -6.97 0.47
N VAL A 43 4.08 -8.29 0.38
CA VAL A 43 3.53 -9.05 -0.76
C VAL A 43 2.70 -10.24 -0.29
N LYS A 44 1.90 -10.80 -1.19
CA LYS A 44 1.17 -12.06 -0.95
C LYS A 44 2.14 -13.21 -0.62
N LYS A 45 1.69 -14.16 0.19
CA LYS A 45 2.52 -15.28 0.66
C LYS A 45 3.04 -16.16 -0.49
N LYS A 46 2.19 -16.42 -1.49
CA LYS A 46 2.56 -17.21 -2.67
C LYS A 46 2.83 -16.29 -3.86
N LEU A 47 4.10 -16.14 -4.22
CA LEU A 47 4.55 -15.44 -5.41
C LEU A 47 4.81 -16.46 -6.53
N SER A 48 4.46 -16.10 -7.76
CA SER A 48 4.87 -16.86 -8.96
C SER A 48 6.40 -16.81 -9.15
N LYS A 49 6.95 -17.72 -9.92
CA LYS A 49 8.40 -17.74 -10.23
C LYS A 49 8.88 -16.41 -10.81
N ASN A 50 8.08 -15.79 -11.68
CA ASN A 50 8.40 -14.50 -12.30
C ASN A 50 8.37 -13.35 -11.27
N GLU A 51 7.36 -13.30 -10.37
CA GLU A 51 7.30 -12.32 -9.30
C GLU A 51 8.49 -12.45 -8.33
N GLN A 52 8.88 -13.68 -8.01
CA GLN A 52 10.06 -13.93 -7.18
C GLN A 52 11.35 -13.42 -7.84
N LYS A 53 11.51 -13.66 -9.15
CA LYS A 53 12.66 -13.17 -9.93
C LYS A 53 12.73 -11.64 -9.93
N GLU A 54 11.59 -10.99 -10.12
CA GLU A 54 11.48 -9.52 -10.14
C GLU A 54 11.79 -8.86 -8.79
N LEU A 55 11.48 -9.53 -7.70
CA LEU A 55 11.62 -8.98 -6.35
C LEU A 55 12.80 -9.56 -5.56
N LYS A 56 13.65 -10.39 -6.17
CA LYS A 56 14.72 -11.13 -5.49
C LYS A 56 15.73 -10.27 -4.72
N ASN A 57 15.92 -9.02 -5.16
CA ASN A 57 16.91 -8.10 -4.58
C ASN A 57 16.35 -7.26 -3.42
N PHE A 58 15.08 -7.45 -3.05
CA PHE A 58 14.41 -6.66 -2.03
C PHE A 58 14.06 -7.50 -0.79
N GLU A 59 14.01 -6.88 0.37
CA GLU A 59 13.47 -7.52 1.57
C GLU A 59 11.96 -7.64 1.46
N LEU A 60 11.45 -8.86 1.61
CA LEU A 60 10.04 -9.17 1.44
C LEU A 60 9.38 -9.58 2.76
N LEU A 61 8.26 -8.95 3.09
CA LEU A 61 7.31 -9.44 4.08
C LEU A 61 6.17 -10.19 3.35
N LYS A 62 6.26 -11.52 3.35
CA LYS A 62 5.25 -12.38 2.70
C LYS A 62 4.07 -12.63 3.64
N THR A 63 2.87 -12.18 3.25
CA THR A 63 1.67 -12.31 4.08
C THR A 63 0.41 -12.52 3.26
N ASN A 64 -0.57 -13.21 3.82
CA ASN A 64 -1.92 -13.26 3.25
C ASN A 64 -2.89 -12.30 3.96
N PHE A 65 -2.41 -11.53 4.93
CA PHE A 65 -3.24 -10.67 5.75
C PHE A 65 -4.18 -9.78 4.92
N PHE A 66 -3.67 -9.14 3.88
CA PHE A 66 -4.46 -8.27 3.01
C PHE A 66 -5.24 -9.00 1.92
N HIS A 67 -4.83 -10.21 1.55
CA HIS A 67 -5.49 -11.02 0.52
C HIS A 67 -6.67 -11.84 1.06
N ASN A 68 -6.62 -12.18 2.33
CA ASN A 68 -7.67 -12.97 2.99
C ASN A 68 -8.79 -12.10 3.60
N GLN A 69 -8.69 -10.77 3.48
CA GLN A 69 -9.73 -9.87 3.97
C GLN A 69 -11.01 -10.03 3.14
N THR A 70 -12.10 -10.31 3.82
CA THR A 70 -13.42 -10.29 3.23
C THR A 70 -13.91 -8.85 3.03
N LEU A 71 -14.96 -8.65 2.24
CA LEU A 71 -15.60 -7.33 2.14
C LEU A 71 -16.08 -6.83 3.51
N ILE A 72 -16.54 -7.74 4.37
CA ILE A 72 -16.99 -7.42 5.73
C ILE A 72 -15.81 -6.88 6.55
N ASP A 73 -14.65 -7.54 6.49
CA ASP A 73 -13.44 -7.07 7.21
C ASP A 73 -13.03 -5.67 6.75
N ILE A 74 -13.08 -5.41 5.45
CA ILE A 74 -12.73 -4.10 4.88
C ILE A 74 -13.72 -3.03 5.37
N ILE A 75 -15.02 -3.30 5.32
CA ILE A 75 -16.07 -2.38 5.78
C ILE A 75 -15.92 -2.16 7.29
N TYR A 76 -15.72 -3.20 8.06
CA TYR A 76 -15.52 -3.13 9.51
C TYR A 76 -14.30 -2.27 9.89
N ASN A 77 -13.16 -2.50 9.23
CA ASN A 77 -11.97 -1.69 9.47
C ASN A 77 -12.18 -0.22 9.09
N LYS A 78 -12.87 0.08 7.98
CA LYS A 78 -13.23 1.45 7.61
C LYS A 78 -14.14 2.11 8.65
N PHE A 79 -15.11 1.37 9.17
CA PHE A 79 -16.00 1.86 10.22
C PHE A 79 -15.23 2.17 11.52
N LEU A 80 -14.31 1.30 11.94
CA LEU A 80 -13.44 1.56 13.08
C LEU A 80 -12.59 2.81 12.88
N ILE A 81 -12.05 3.01 11.68
CA ILE A 81 -11.25 4.21 11.36
C ILE A 81 -12.11 5.47 11.42
N LEU A 82 -13.34 5.40 10.93
CA LEU A 82 -14.27 6.54 10.96
C LEU A 82 -14.63 6.93 12.41
N LEU A 83 -14.93 5.96 13.27
CA LEU A 83 -15.35 6.21 14.66
C LEU A 83 -14.18 6.52 15.59
N PHE A 84 -13.10 5.77 15.49
CA PHE A 84 -11.99 5.84 16.45
C PHE A 84 -10.72 6.49 15.90
N GLY A 85 -10.70 6.80 14.60
CA GLY A 85 -9.55 7.36 13.90
C GLY A 85 -8.43 6.36 13.65
N ARG A 86 -8.63 5.05 13.90
CA ARG A 86 -7.67 3.97 13.64
C ARG A 86 -8.34 2.61 13.52
N SER A 87 -7.66 1.66 12.86
CA SER A 87 -7.99 0.24 12.92
C SER A 87 -6.95 -0.48 13.77
N LYS A 88 -7.38 -1.05 14.90
CA LYS A 88 -6.52 -1.82 15.79
C LYS A 88 -5.90 -3.02 15.07
N THR A 89 -6.66 -3.70 14.22
CA THR A 89 -6.21 -4.84 13.43
C THR A 89 -5.04 -4.50 12.51
N TYR A 90 -5.09 -3.35 11.85
CA TYR A 90 -3.99 -2.89 10.99
C TYR A 90 -2.78 -2.46 11.83
N ASP A 91 -3.00 -1.71 12.89
CA ASP A 91 -1.93 -1.28 13.79
C ASP A 91 -1.18 -2.49 14.36
N GLU A 92 -1.88 -3.50 14.88
CA GLU A 92 -1.28 -4.72 15.41
C GLU A 92 -0.46 -5.48 14.37
N PHE A 93 -0.99 -5.60 13.13
CA PHE A 93 -0.27 -6.25 12.04
C PHE A 93 1.07 -5.55 11.77
N PHE A 94 1.05 -4.24 11.59
CA PHE A 94 2.26 -3.49 11.27
C PHE A 94 3.25 -3.45 12.44
N LEU A 95 2.79 -3.23 13.67
CA LEU A 95 3.63 -3.24 14.86
C LEU A 95 4.29 -4.60 15.08
N LYS A 96 3.55 -5.71 14.96
CA LYS A 96 4.09 -7.07 15.03
C LYS A 96 5.22 -7.30 14.03
N ASN A 97 5.12 -6.73 12.84
CA ASN A 97 6.13 -6.82 11.79
C ASN A 97 7.17 -5.70 11.86
N LYS A 98 7.15 -4.89 12.91
CA LYS A 98 8.08 -3.76 13.14
C LYS A 98 8.08 -2.76 11.99
N ILE A 99 6.94 -2.55 11.32
CA ILE A 99 6.75 -1.51 10.30
C ILE A 99 6.31 -0.24 11.00
N GLU A 100 7.08 0.83 10.86
CA GLU A 100 6.81 2.12 11.50
C GLU A 100 6.08 3.09 10.56
N ILE A 101 6.34 2.93 9.27
CA ILE A 101 5.81 3.80 8.22
C ILE A 101 5.27 2.93 7.09
N LEU A 102 4.08 3.25 6.59
CA LEU A 102 3.52 2.67 5.39
C LEU A 102 3.55 3.69 4.26
N SER A 103 4.30 3.40 3.21
CA SER A 103 4.38 4.24 2.01
C SER A 103 3.53 3.66 0.88
N HIS A 104 2.98 4.53 0.04
CA HIS A 104 2.17 4.15 -1.13
C HIS A 104 0.92 3.32 -0.76
N SER A 105 0.30 3.62 0.38
CA SER A 105 -0.86 2.88 0.90
C SER A 105 -2.10 2.96 0.00
N ASN A 106 -2.20 3.95 -0.86
CA ASN A 106 -3.36 4.22 -1.73
C ASN A 106 -3.13 3.87 -3.20
N ALA A 107 -2.24 2.94 -3.52
CA ALA A 107 -2.03 2.52 -4.89
C ALA A 107 -3.27 1.78 -5.45
N LEU A 108 -4.15 2.55 -6.02
CA LEU A 108 -5.18 2.31 -7.03
C LEU A 108 -6.32 1.31 -6.81
N SER A 109 -6.29 0.25 -6.04
CA SER A 109 -7.46 -0.64 -5.96
C SER A 109 -7.79 -1.19 -4.57
N ASN A 110 -6.81 -1.21 -3.68
CA ASN A 110 -6.99 -1.73 -2.32
C ASN A 110 -6.30 -0.78 -1.34
N SER A 111 -6.80 0.46 -1.30
CA SER A 111 -6.29 1.46 -0.38
C SER A 111 -6.47 1.00 1.06
N ILE A 112 -5.36 0.88 1.76
CA ILE A 112 -5.35 0.67 3.20
C ILE A 112 -5.27 2.03 3.86
N PHE A 113 -6.37 2.41 4.50
CA PHE A 113 -6.40 3.57 5.39
C PHE A 113 -6.02 3.11 6.79
N LEU A 114 -5.11 3.83 7.42
CA LEU A 114 -4.76 3.55 8.81
C LEU A 114 -5.48 4.47 9.78
N GLY A 115 -5.92 5.62 9.31
CA GLY A 115 -6.56 6.66 10.12
C GLY A 115 -5.55 7.57 10.84
N LYS A 116 -6.02 8.75 11.26
CA LYS A 116 -5.16 9.80 11.83
C LYS A 116 -4.56 9.44 13.20
N LYS A 117 -5.21 8.53 13.94
CA LYS A 117 -4.76 8.07 15.27
C LYS A 117 -4.04 6.73 15.23
N SER A 118 -3.70 6.23 14.04
CA SER A 118 -2.89 5.02 13.91
C SER A 118 -1.51 5.20 14.52
N ALA A 119 -0.98 4.13 15.11
CA ALA A 119 0.40 4.07 15.59
C ALA A 119 1.42 4.09 14.43
N ILE A 120 0.97 3.77 13.21
CA ILE A 120 1.78 3.70 12.01
C ILE A 120 1.55 4.95 11.17
N LYS A 121 2.62 5.64 10.79
CA LYS A 121 2.53 6.77 9.87
C LYS A 121 2.26 6.27 8.46
N SER A 122 1.22 6.80 7.81
CA SER A 122 0.87 6.46 6.44
C SER A 122 1.14 7.64 5.52
N TYR A 123 1.86 7.37 4.43
CA TYR A 123 2.10 8.34 3.35
C TYR A 123 1.43 7.81 2.08
N PRO A 124 0.21 8.26 1.78
CA PRO A 124 -0.49 7.87 0.57
C PRO A 124 0.23 8.43 -0.66
N PHE A 125 0.20 7.69 -1.75
CA PHE A 125 0.69 8.12 -3.03
C PHE A 125 -0.45 8.18 -4.03
N LEU A 126 -0.72 9.35 -4.54
CA LEU A 126 -1.65 9.56 -5.63
C LEU A 126 -0.89 9.46 -6.95
N ALA A 127 -0.96 8.29 -7.57
CA ALA A 127 -0.22 8.04 -8.81
C ALA A 127 -0.77 8.83 -10.00
N ASP A 128 -2.04 9.25 -9.96
CA ASP A 128 -2.72 9.70 -11.17
C ASP A 128 -3.97 10.52 -10.85
N LEU A 129 -3.97 11.77 -11.31
CA LEU A 129 -5.10 12.67 -11.29
C LEU A 129 -5.78 12.80 -12.67
N GLN A 130 -5.44 11.94 -13.64
CA GLN A 130 -5.99 12.00 -15.01
C GLN A 130 -7.51 11.99 -15.02
N TYR A 131 -8.16 11.32 -14.08
CA TYR A 131 -9.63 11.30 -14.00
C TYR A 131 -10.26 12.69 -13.74
N LEU A 132 -9.49 13.64 -13.20
CA LEU A 132 -9.92 15.04 -13.04
C LEU A 132 -9.80 15.81 -14.36
N HIS A 133 -8.72 15.57 -15.11
CA HIS A 133 -8.43 16.25 -16.36
C HIS A 133 -9.09 15.62 -17.58
N TYR A 134 -9.25 14.30 -17.56
CA TYR A 134 -9.84 13.49 -18.65
C TYR A 134 -10.95 12.59 -18.13
N PRO A 135 -12.03 13.15 -17.58
CA PRO A 135 -13.11 12.36 -16.96
C PRO A 135 -13.79 11.40 -17.92
N GLN A 136 -13.78 11.70 -19.21
CA GLN A 136 -14.37 10.85 -20.27
C GLN A 136 -13.70 9.48 -20.39
N ASN A 137 -12.45 9.35 -19.95
CA ASN A 137 -11.70 8.09 -20.00
C ASN A 137 -12.02 7.15 -18.82
N PHE A 138 -12.89 7.59 -17.89
CA PHE A 138 -13.21 6.84 -16.68
C PHE A 138 -14.71 6.69 -16.50
N SER A 139 -15.17 5.48 -16.17
CA SER A 139 -16.58 5.26 -15.82
C SER A 139 -16.97 6.09 -14.59
N LEU A 140 -18.25 6.44 -14.48
CA LEU A 140 -18.80 7.19 -13.33
C LEU A 140 -18.45 6.51 -12.00
N LYS A 141 -18.55 5.17 -11.94
CA LYS A 141 -18.17 4.38 -10.77
C LYS A 141 -16.69 4.57 -10.39
N ASN A 142 -15.79 4.52 -11.37
CA ASN A 142 -14.36 4.72 -11.12
C ASN A 142 -14.04 6.14 -10.65
N ARG A 143 -14.71 7.14 -11.23
CA ARG A 143 -14.55 8.54 -10.82
C ARG A 143 -15.03 8.75 -9.39
N PHE A 144 -16.18 8.18 -9.03
CA PHE A 144 -16.73 8.26 -7.67
C PHE A 144 -15.82 7.59 -6.63
N LEU A 145 -15.37 6.37 -6.91
CA LEU A 145 -14.45 5.64 -6.01
C LEU A 145 -13.11 6.37 -5.81
N ARG A 146 -12.54 6.95 -6.87
CA ARG A 146 -11.31 7.73 -6.78
C ARG A 146 -11.51 9.01 -5.97
N LYS A 147 -12.66 9.68 -6.13
CA LYS A 147 -13.00 10.88 -5.36
C LYS A 147 -13.10 10.58 -3.87
N ILE A 148 -13.79 9.51 -3.48
CA ILE A 148 -13.87 9.07 -2.08
C ILE A 148 -12.47 8.77 -1.51
N ASN A 149 -11.62 8.10 -2.27
CA ASN A 149 -10.27 7.74 -1.83
C ASN A 149 -9.34 8.95 -1.61
N ILE A 150 -9.65 10.12 -2.14
CA ILE A 150 -8.88 11.36 -1.91
C ILE A 150 -9.31 12.05 -0.61
N TYR A 151 -10.61 11.98 -0.27
CA TYR A 151 -11.16 12.72 0.88
C TYR A 151 -11.12 11.93 2.20
N MET A 152 -10.83 10.64 2.16
CA MET A 152 -10.62 9.81 3.36
C MET A 152 -9.15 9.70 3.73
#